data_18ee4a2892cea4b8ca877ef895a83344
#
_entry.id   18ee4a2892cea4b8ca877ef895a83344
#
_cell.length_a   1.000
_cell.length_b   1.000
_cell.length_c   1.000
_cell.angle_alpha   90.00
_cell.angle_beta   90.00
_cell.angle_gamma   90.00
#
_symmetry.space_group_name_H-M   'P 1'
#
loop_
_entity.id
_entity.type
_entity.pdbx_description
1 polymer ?
#
loop_
_entity_poly.entity_id
_entity_poly.type
_entity_poly.pdbx_seq_one_letter_code
_entity_poly.pdbx_strand_id
1 'polypeptide(L)'
;MKRILTIISAAAALLSVASCNLEKFPSTAINSEEAMESVADCKAFRNGLYSGLKYAFTGAYVYYTDLQTDLFHAVKNFGNWGGPFYSYNVTASEDAATSIWFGLYGYIGNANFLIAGTEKLLASGTLDEADTKTVQQYYGEACYIRAHLLFNLSQYFCEDYDPETAGTKFGVPVVTKYAPTADSDKYPHRGTLETTYEQIVKDLDEAEKYVTAAGTVNSAYVTKDVVTARQARVALTMHDYETALLKAKTLIDSGTYKLMSDATAYAKGWVNDNLTETIWRIAMTGPDDYGNTYGYFIYNTTGEEGNDDPQYIPEDWVLDLYDQENDIRYDAYFDEREVSLRFTGTVTLFVKYPGNPTLYSKVSNYAHMPKVFRISEMYLIAAEAAYNIGGQDAVACKYLNDLRAKRIAGYEAQNYNGTALRNEIRD
;
A
#
# COMPACT_ATOMS: atom_id res chain seq x y z
N MET A 1 -25.47 -71.19 -21.54
CA MET A 1 -24.17 -70.64 -21.19
C MET A 1 -23.89 -69.29 -21.86
N LYS A 2 -24.04 -69.15 -23.20
CA LYS A 2 -23.72 -67.82 -23.87
C LYS A 2 -24.55 -66.65 -23.36
N ARG A 3 -25.84 -66.78 -23.05
CA ARG A 3 -26.72 -65.72 -22.54
C ARG A 3 -26.37 -65.30 -21.10
N ILE A 4 -25.85 -66.20 -20.26
CA ILE A 4 -25.44 -65.90 -18.91
C ILE A 4 -24.08 -65.13 -18.93
N LEU A 5 -23.15 -65.46 -19.82
CA LEU A 5 -21.91 -64.73 -20.01
C LEU A 5 -22.15 -63.30 -20.48
N THR A 6 -23.15 -63.12 -21.39
CA THR A 6 -23.49 -61.77 -21.89
C THR A 6 -24.08 -60.86 -20.80
N ILE A 7 -24.88 -61.41 -19.90
CA ILE A 7 -25.45 -60.69 -18.76
C ILE A 7 -24.40 -60.35 -17.73
N ILE A 8 -23.45 -61.25 -17.45
CA ILE A 8 -22.32 -60.98 -16.54
C ILE A 8 -21.37 -59.93 -17.12
N SER A 9 -21.10 -59.96 -18.41
CA SER A 9 -20.27 -58.93 -19.08
C SER A 9 -20.93 -57.57 -19.10
N ALA A 10 -22.27 -57.51 -19.30
CA ALA A 10 -23.03 -56.23 -19.24
C ALA A 10 -23.10 -55.67 -17.81
N ALA A 11 -23.25 -56.51 -16.79
CA ALA A 11 -23.23 -56.09 -15.38
C ALA A 11 -21.82 -55.62 -14.94
N ALA A 12 -20.75 -56.26 -15.39
CA ALA A 12 -19.38 -55.83 -15.13
C ALA A 12 -19.04 -54.49 -15.81
N ALA A 13 -19.54 -54.24 -17.03
CA ALA A 13 -19.39 -52.98 -17.73
C ALA A 13 -20.18 -51.84 -17.07
N LEU A 14 -21.36 -52.12 -16.48
CA LEU A 14 -22.14 -51.13 -15.74
C LEU A 14 -21.52 -50.79 -14.36
N LEU A 15 -20.83 -51.72 -13.73
CA LEU A 15 -20.10 -51.49 -12.47
C LEU A 15 -18.79 -50.69 -12.65
N SER A 16 -18.19 -50.70 -13.83
CA SER A 16 -16.98 -49.95 -14.12
C SER A 16 -17.24 -48.47 -14.41
N VAL A 17 -18.50 -48.05 -14.64
CA VAL A 17 -18.84 -46.62 -14.88
C VAL A 17 -19.24 -45.89 -13.58
N ALA A 18 -19.41 -46.61 -12.46
CA ALA A 18 -19.83 -46.06 -11.18
C ALA A 18 -18.67 -45.72 -10.22
N SER A 19 -17.44 -45.82 -10.68
CA SER A 19 -16.27 -45.58 -9.82
C SER A 19 -15.22 -44.75 -10.53
N CYS A 20 -15.42 -43.49 -10.53
CA CYS A 20 -14.32 -42.52 -10.46
C CYS A 20 -14.91 -41.14 -10.20
N ASN A 21 -15.04 -40.76 -8.95
CA ASN A 21 -14.91 -39.35 -8.60
C ASN A 21 -13.48 -39.00 -8.92
N LEU A 22 -13.22 -38.50 -10.13
CA LEU A 22 -11.91 -38.09 -10.60
C LEU A 22 -11.40 -36.81 -9.91
N GLU A 23 -12.24 -36.14 -9.15
CA GLU A 23 -11.89 -35.01 -8.33
C GLU A 23 -11.38 -35.46 -6.96
N LYS A 24 -10.15 -35.98 -6.93
CA LYS A 24 -9.42 -36.17 -5.68
C LYS A 24 -8.67 -34.85 -5.36
N PHE A 25 -9.29 -34.05 -4.54
CA PHE A 25 -8.53 -32.96 -3.89
C PHE A 25 -7.46 -33.57 -2.96
N PRO A 26 -6.25 -33.02 -2.91
CA PRO A 26 -5.27 -33.39 -1.89
C PRO A 26 -5.93 -33.26 -0.50
N SER A 27 -5.67 -34.20 0.40
CA SER A 27 -6.22 -34.18 1.76
C SER A 27 -5.84 -32.93 2.59
N THR A 28 -4.91 -32.13 2.05
CA THR A 28 -4.43 -30.85 2.61
C THR A 28 -5.00 -29.62 1.88
N ALA A 29 -5.83 -29.81 0.86
CA ALA A 29 -6.47 -28.72 0.12
C ALA A 29 -7.97 -28.69 0.44
N ILE A 30 -8.47 -27.50 0.71
CA ILE A 30 -9.90 -27.23 0.89
C ILE A 30 -10.46 -26.79 -0.47
N ASN A 31 -11.60 -27.37 -0.88
CA ASN A 31 -12.31 -26.94 -2.08
C ASN A 31 -12.70 -25.45 -1.92
N SER A 32 -12.47 -24.64 -2.93
CA SER A 32 -12.79 -23.21 -2.89
C SER A 32 -14.29 -22.92 -2.63
N GLU A 33 -15.17 -23.84 -3.03
CA GLU A 33 -16.62 -23.73 -2.78
C GLU A 33 -17.00 -23.95 -1.30
N GLU A 34 -16.18 -24.71 -0.57
CA GLU A 34 -16.36 -25.07 0.85
C GLU A 34 -15.43 -24.27 1.79
N ALA A 35 -14.57 -23.42 1.25
CA ALA A 35 -13.49 -22.79 2.00
C ALA A 35 -13.96 -21.71 2.99
N MET A 36 -15.17 -21.16 2.83
CA MET A 36 -15.72 -20.11 3.70
C MET A 36 -17.19 -20.41 4.05
N GLU A 37 -17.38 -21.27 5.05
CA GLU A 37 -18.69 -21.68 5.54
C GLU A 37 -19.01 -21.14 6.92
N SER A 38 -18.01 -20.56 7.60
CA SER A 38 -18.13 -20.00 8.94
C SER A 38 -17.43 -18.65 9.10
N VAL A 39 -17.78 -17.91 10.16
CA VAL A 39 -17.09 -16.69 10.57
C VAL A 39 -15.60 -16.94 10.85
N ALA A 40 -15.28 -18.13 11.38
CA ALA A 40 -13.90 -18.54 11.66
C ALA A 40 -13.08 -18.69 10.38
N ASP A 41 -13.67 -19.24 9.33
CA ASP A 41 -13.03 -19.39 8.02
C ASP A 41 -12.78 -18.01 7.39
N CYS A 42 -13.80 -17.13 7.39
CA CYS A 42 -13.65 -15.74 6.92
C CYS A 42 -12.55 -15.01 7.68
N LYS A 43 -12.45 -15.18 9.01
CA LYS A 43 -11.39 -14.61 9.83
C LYS A 43 -10.02 -15.14 9.45
N ALA A 44 -9.87 -16.43 9.25
CA ALA A 44 -8.62 -17.07 8.85
C ALA A 44 -8.15 -16.52 7.49
N PHE A 45 -9.07 -16.45 6.52
CA PHE A 45 -8.79 -15.94 5.18
C PHE A 45 -8.45 -14.43 5.19
N ARG A 46 -9.19 -13.64 5.96
CA ARG A 46 -8.90 -12.23 6.19
C ARG A 46 -7.48 -12.04 6.76
N ASN A 47 -7.09 -12.83 7.75
CA ASN A 47 -5.73 -12.75 8.31
C ASN A 47 -4.66 -13.13 7.28
N GLY A 48 -4.93 -14.16 6.46
CA GLY A 48 -4.08 -14.52 5.33
C GLY A 48 -3.92 -13.38 4.30
N LEU A 49 -5.02 -12.66 4.01
CA LEU A 49 -5.00 -11.51 3.12
C LEU A 49 -4.09 -10.38 3.65
N TYR A 50 -4.18 -10.04 4.95
CA TYR A 50 -3.28 -9.07 5.57
C TYR A 50 -1.82 -9.55 5.61
N SER A 51 -1.60 -10.84 5.86
CA SER A 51 -0.24 -11.40 5.84
C SER A 51 0.38 -11.31 4.44
N GLY A 52 -0.40 -11.54 3.38
CA GLY A 52 0.05 -11.37 2.00
C GLY A 52 0.26 -9.90 1.63
N LEU A 53 -0.63 -9.02 2.09
CA LEU A 53 -0.62 -7.59 1.74
C LEU A 53 0.71 -6.89 2.10
N LYS A 54 1.43 -7.36 3.12
CA LYS A 54 2.75 -6.82 3.49
C LYS A 54 3.74 -6.77 2.32
N TYR A 55 3.67 -7.74 1.42
CA TYR A 55 4.55 -7.77 0.25
C TYR A 55 4.27 -6.65 -0.75
N ALA A 56 3.04 -6.10 -0.78
CA ALA A 56 2.69 -4.95 -1.61
C ALA A 56 3.19 -3.60 -1.05
N PHE A 57 3.81 -3.61 0.14
CA PHE A 57 4.36 -2.42 0.79
C PHE A 57 5.86 -2.51 1.06
N THR A 58 6.54 -3.46 0.43
CA THR A 58 7.95 -3.71 0.63
C THR A 58 8.66 -4.00 -0.69
N GLY A 59 9.99 -3.91 -0.70
CA GLY A 59 10.80 -4.26 -1.85
C GLY A 59 10.49 -3.43 -3.09
N ALA A 60 10.42 -4.09 -4.24
CA ALA A 60 10.22 -3.48 -5.55
C ALA A 60 8.99 -2.56 -5.63
N TYR A 61 7.93 -2.87 -4.88
CA TYR A 61 6.71 -2.06 -4.83
C TYR A 61 6.91 -0.65 -4.25
N VAL A 62 8.03 -0.38 -3.62
CA VAL A 62 8.31 0.90 -2.97
C VAL A 62 9.50 1.58 -3.62
N TYR A 63 10.68 0.96 -3.61
CA TYR A 63 11.90 1.66 -3.97
C TYR A 63 12.07 1.90 -5.49
N TYR A 64 11.45 1.12 -6.36
CA TYR A 64 11.58 1.38 -7.81
C TYR A 64 10.83 2.65 -8.23
N THR A 65 9.72 2.97 -7.58
CA THR A 65 9.04 4.24 -7.83
C THR A 65 9.85 5.43 -7.32
N ASP A 66 10.51 5.30 -6.16
CA ASP A 66 11.38 6.34 -5.64
C ASP A 66 12.59 6.60 -6.57
N LEU A 67 13.11 5.56 -7.23
CA LEU A 67 14.19 5.71 -8.23
C LEU A 67 13.75 6.43 -9.52
N GLN A 68 12.45 6.49 -9.81
CA GLN A 68 11.90 7.24 -10.94
C GLN A 68 11.61 8.71 -10.60
N THR A 69 11.98 9.15 -9.41
CA THR A 69 11.90 10.56 -9.01
C THR A 69 13.26 11.24 -9.21
N ASP A 70 13.26 12.57 -9.18
CA ASP A 70 14.49 13.35 -9.22
C ASP A 70 15.16 13.50 -7.82
N LEU A 71 14.66 12.75 -6.82
CA LEU A 71 15.06 12.92 -5.42
C LEU A 71 16.41 12.27 -5.10
N PHE A 72 16.83 11.30 -5.90
CA PHE A 72 18.04 10.50 -5.67
C PHE A 72 18.90 10.40 -6.91
N HIS A 73 20.21 10.32 -6.70
CA HIS A 73 21.15 9.98 -7.77
C HIS A 73 21.98 8.74 -7.44
N ALA A 74 22.40 8.04 -8.49
CA ALA A 74 23.20 6.85 -8.36
C ALA A 74 24.65 7.17 -7.99
N VAL A 75 25.21 6.47 -7.01
CA VAL A 75 26.61 6.62 -6.65
C VAL A 75 27.53 5.97 -7.70
N LYS A 76 28.81 6.35 -7.68
CA LYS A 76 29.84 5.70 -8.51
C LYS A 76 29.87 4.20 -8.20
N ASN A 77 29.87 3.37 -9.24
CA ASN A 77 29.90 1.90 -9.15
C ASN A 77 28.64 1.28 -8.51
N PHE A 78 27.47 1.90 -8.62
CA PHE A 78 26.19 1.40 -8.07
C PHE A 78 25.74 0.03 -8.64
N GLY A 79 26.46 -0.53 -9.62
CA GLY A 79 26.21 -1.86 -10.16
C GLY A 79 24.99 -1.97 -11.06
N ASN A 80 24.46 -0.84 -11.53
CA ASN A 80 23.22 -0.73 -12.34
C ASN A 80 21.99 -1.37 -11.66
N TRP A 81 21.99 -1.46 -10.34
CA TRP A 81 20.86 -1.99 -9.59
C TRP A 81 19.67 -1.02 -9.68
N GLY A 82 18.49 -1.49 -10.09
CA GLY A 82 17.34 -0.63 -10.38
C GLY A 82 17.55 0.33 -11.57
N GLY A 83 18.63 0.18 -12.32
CA GLY A 83 19.02 1.07 -13.42
C GLY A 83 17.95 1.34 -14.47
N PRO A 84 17.14 0.36 -14.92
CA PRO A 84 16.03 0.61 -15.83
C PRO A 84 15.00 1.61 -15.28
N PHE A 85 14.71 1.58 -14.00
CA PHE A 85 13.80 2.54 -13.34
C PHE A 85 14.45 3.92 -13.21
N TYR A 86 15.68 3.95 -12.72
CA TYR A 86 16.44 5.19 -12.57
C TYR A 86 16.66 5.93 -13.91
N SER A 87 16.87 5.20 -15.00
CA SER A 87 17.07 5.77 -16.32
C SER A 87 15.78 5.95 -17.14
N TYR A 88 14.61 5.73 -16.54
CA TYR A 88 13.29 5.78 -17.20
C TYR A 88 13.20 4.85 -18.41
N ASN A 89 13.92 3.74 -18.42
CA ASN A 89 13.94 2.77 -19.53
C ASN A 89 13.34 1.42 -19.09
N VAL A 90 12.15 1.48 -18.49
CA VAL A 90 11.41 0.29 -18.04
C VAL A 90 10.67 -0.31 -19.24
N THR A 91 10.91 -1.59 -19.49
CA THR A 91 10.22 -2.35 -20.53
C THR A 91 9.25 -3.34 -19.95
N ALA A 92 8.34 -3.88 -20.76
CA ALA A 92 7.37 -4.89 -20.34
C ALA A 92 8.03 -6.23 -19.90
N SER A 93 9.29 -6.44 -20.26
CA SER A 93 10.08 -7.61 -19.87
C SER A 93 10.90 -7.38 -18.59
N GLU A 94 10.81 -6.21 -17.97
CA GLU A 94 11.49 -5.95 -16.70
C GLU A 94 10.85 -6.79 -15.58
N ASP A 95 11.66 -7.65 -14.97
CA ASP A 95 11.19 -8.63 -13.96
C ASP A 95 10.45 -7.94 -12.79
N ALA A 96 10.91 -6.77 -12.37
CA ALA A 96 10.29 -6.05 -11.27
C ALA A 96 8.91 -5.49 -11.67
N ALA A 97 8.76 -4.90 -12.87
CA ALA A 97 7.47 -4.43 -13.37
C ALA A 97 6.48 -5.59 -13.51
N THR A 98 6.95 -6.72 -14.05
CA THR A 98 6.19 -7.96 -14.18
C THR A 98 5.75 -8.49 -12.80
N SER A 99 6.66 -8.51 -11.83
CA SER A 99 6.39 -8.97 -10.47
C SER A 99 5.37 -8.08 -9.75
N ILE A 100 5.45 -6.76 -9.91
CA ILE A 100 4.47 -5.80 -9.37
C ILE A 100 3.10 -6.09 -9.97
N TRP A 101 2.99 -6.21 -11.29
CA TRP A 101 1.73 -6.48 -11.97
C TRP A 101 1.08 -7.77 -11.49
N PHE A 102 1.77 -8.88 -11.58
CA PHE A 102 1.23 -10.19 -11.19
C PHE A 102 0.97 -10.30 -9.69
N GLY A 103 1.84 -9.73 -8.87
CA GLY A 103 1.67 -9.76 -7.42
C GLY A 103 0.42 -9.00 -6.97
N LEU A 104 0.20 -7.77 -7.46
CA LEU A 104 -0.98 -6.98 -7.10
C LEU A 104 -2.27 -7.65 -7.59
N TYR A 105 -2.30 -8.24 -8.80
CA TYR A 105 -3.46 -9.00 -9.26
C TYR A 105 -3.70 -10.29 -8.47
N GLY A 106 -2.64 -10.96 -8.01
CA GLY A 106 -2.76 -12.10 -7.10
C GLY A 106 -3.48 -11.72 -5.80
N TYR A 107 -3.11 -10.59 -5.21
CA TYR A 107 -3.79 -10.07 -4.01
C TYR A 107 -5.22 -9.58 -4.29
N ILE A 108 -5.49 -8.99 -5.46
CA ILE A 108 -6.87 -8.69 -5.90
C ILE A 108 -7.70 -9.97 -6.01
N GLY A 109 -7.13 -11.05 -6.53
CA GLY A 109 -7.78 -12.37 -6.56
C GLY A 109 -8.16 -12.85 -5.16
N ASN A 110 -7.26 -12.73 -4.19
CA ASN A 110 -7.51 -13.07 -2.80
C ASN A 110 -8.58 -12.18 -2.16
N ALA A 111 -8.57 -10.88 -2.43
CA ALA A 111 -9.62 -9.97 -1.97
C ALA A 111 -10.99 -10.34 -2.55
N ASN A 112 -11.06 -10.65 -3.86
CA ASN A 112 -12.29 -11.10 -4.52
C ASN A 112 -12.82 -12.41 -3.93
N PHE A 113 -11.92 -13.32 -3.56
CA PHE A 113 -12.31 -14.58 -2.91
C PHE A 113 -12.94 -14.34 -1.54
N LEU A 114 -12.35 -13.47 -0.72
CA LEU A 114 -12.92 -13.09 0.58
C LEU A 114 -14.25 -12.35 0.42
N ILE A 115 -14.38 -11.44 -0.54
CA ILE A 115 -15.64 -10.74 -0.87
C ILE A 115 -16.74 -11.77 -1.19
N ALA A 116 -16.49 -12.68 -2.13
CA ALA A 116 -17.47 -13.69 -2.53
C ALA A 116 -17.88 -14.60 -1.37
N GLY A 117 -16.93 -15.03 -0.53
CA GLY A 117 -17.22 -15.88 0.63
C GLY A 117 -18.01 -15.16 1.71
N THR A 118 -17.68 -13.92 2.01
CA THR A 118 -18.43 -13.10 2.97
C THR A 118 -19.85 -12.79 2.47
N GLU A 119 -20.03 -12.49 1.18
CA GLU A 119 -21.36 -12.30 0.56
C GLU A 119 -22.21 -13.58 0.64
N LYS A 120 -21.63 -14.75 0.32
CA LYS A 120 -22.29 -16.05 0.44
C LYS A 120 -22.76 -16.30 1.87
N LEU A 121 -21.88 -16.06 2.85
CA LEU A 121 -22.19 -16.30 4.25
C LEU A 121 -23.25 -15.32 4.79
N LEU A 122 -23.18 -14.04 4.42
CA LEU A 122 -24.21 -13.05 4.77
C LEU A 122 -25.57 -13.39 4.15
N ALA A 123 -25.60 -13.92 2.93
CA ALA A 123 -26.83 -14.32 2.25
C ALA A 123 -27.44 -15.63 2.79
N SER A 124 -26.69 -16.44 3.56
CA SER A 124 -27.17 -17.72 4.10
C SER A 124 -28.32 -17.59 5.11
N GLY A 125 -28.41 -16.43 5.78
CA GLY A 125 -29.36 -16.18 6.87
C GLY A 125 -29.12 -16.99 8.14
N THR A 126 -27.94 -17.61 8.28
CA THR A 126 -27.57 -18.46 9.43
C THR A 126 -26.84 -17.72 10.54
N LEU A 127 -26.40 -16.47 10.29
CA LEU A 127 -25.63 -15.67 11.22
C LEU A 127 -26.54 -14.95 12.22
N ASP A 128 -26.10 -14.87 13.47
CA ASP A 128 -26.67 -13.94 14.42
C ASP A 128 -26.25 -12.49 14.13
N GLU A 129 -26.74 -11.52 14.91
CA GLU A 129 -26.45 -10.10 14.70
C GLU A 129 -24.96 -9.76 14.90
N ALA A 130 -24.28 -10.38 15.87
CA ALA A 130 -22.88 -10.12 16.16
C ALA A 130 -21.96 -10.69 15.09
N ASP A 131 -22.25 -11.91 14.64
CA ASP A 131 -21.56 -12.57 13.54
C ASP A 131 -21.80 -11.84 12.22
N THR A 132 -23.02 -11.39 11.95
CA THR A 132 -23.34 -10.56 10.79
C THR A 132 -22.48 -9.30 10.74
N LYS A 133 -22.38 -8.54 11.84
CA LYS A 133 -21.52 -7.34 11.92
C LYS A 133 -20.05 -7.69 11.70
N THR A 134 -19.60 -8.81 12.24
CA THR A 134 -18.22 -9.27 12.09
C THR A 134 -17.89 -9.60 10.61
N VAL A 135 -18.77 -10.35 9.94
CA VAL A 135 -18.60 -10.71 8.53
C VAL A 135 -18.70 -9.47 7.63
N GLN A 136 -19.61 -8.53 7.92
CA GLN A 136 -19.70 -7.25 7.24
C GLN A 136 -18.41 -6.43 7.36
N GLN A 137 -17.79 -6.40 8.54
CA GLN A 137 -16.47 -5.78 8.73
C GLN A 137 -15.42 -6.40 7.80
N TYR A 138 -15.36 -7.74 7.70
CA TYR A 138 -14.39 -8.43 6.83
C TYR A 138 -14.67 -8.18 5.34
N TYR A 139 -15.93 -8.12 4.95
CA TYR A 139 -16.34 -7.71 3.61
C TYR A 139 -15.85 -6.31 3.26
N GLY A 140 -16.11 -5.32 4.13
CA GLY A 140 -15.67 -3.94 3.95
C GLY A 140 -14.14 -3.81 3.87
N GLU A 141 -13.40 -4.57 4.72
CA GLU A 141 -11.95 -4.62 4.66
C GLU A 141 -11.44 -5.20 3.33
N ALA A 142 -12.09 -6.24 2.79
CA ALA A 142 -11.71 -6.83 1.52
C ALA A 142 -11.98 -5.89 0.33
N CYS A 143 -13.10 -5.16 0.35
CA CYS A 143 -13.39 -4.10 -0.63
C CYS A 143 -12.33 -2.99 -0.56
N TYR A 144 -11.99 -2.51 0.64
CA TYR A 144 -10.91 -1.54 0.82
C TYR A 144 -9.58 -2.03 0.24
N ILE A 145 -9.19 -3.28 0.51
CA ILE A 145 -7.93 -3.85 0.03
C ILE A 145 -7.94 -3.92 -1.50
N ARG A 146 -9.04 -4.32 -2.13
CA ARG A 146 -9.17 -4.31 -3.60
C ARG A 146 -9.03 -2.90 -4.17
N ALA A 147 -9.71 -1.90 -3.59
CA ALA A 147 -9.57 -0.50 -3.97
C ALA A 147 -8.12 -0.01 -3.85
N HIS A 148 -7.47 -0.34 -2.74
CA HIS A 148 -6.07 0.02 -2.50
C HIS A 148 -5.13 -0.56 -3.57
N LEU A 149 -5.30 -1.83 -3.91
CA LEU A 149 -4.47 -2.52 -4.90
C LEU A 149 -4.73 -2.01 -6.32
N LEU A 150 -5.99 -1.75 -6.69
CA LEU A 150 -6.34 -1.13 -7.97
C LEU A 150 -5.77 0.29 -8.08
N PHE A 151 -5.83 1.08 -7.01
CA PHE A 151 -5.22 2.40 -6.97
C PHE A 151 -3.70 2.30 -7.16
N ASN A 152 -3.00 1.38 -6.48
CA ASN A 152 -1.57 1.20 -6.69
C ASN A 152 -1.25 0.77 -8.13
N LEU A 153 -2.02 -0.16 -8.71
CA LEU A 153 -1.86 -0.54 -10.12
C LEU A 153 -2.02 0.67 -11.05
N SER A 154 -3.00 1.56 -10.80
CA SER A 154 -3.17 2.75 -11.63
C SER A 154 -1.98 3.71 -11.51
N GLN A 155 -1.39 3.86 -10.33
CA GLN A 155 -0.21 4.70 -10.11
C GLN A 155 1.05 4.16 -10.81
N TYR A 156 1.20 2.83 -10.91
CA TYR A 156 2.37 2.23 -11.58
C TYR A 156 2.23 2.13 -13.11
N PHE A 157 1.01 1.93 -13.62
CA PHE A 157 0.81 1.46 -14.99
C PHE A 157 -0.15 2.31 -15.83
N CYS A 158 -0.63 3.44 -15.30
CA CYS A 158 -1.47 4.37 -16.04
C CYS A 158 -0.83 5.76 -16.10
N GLU A 159 -1.37 6.60 -16.95
CA GLU A 159 -1.10 8.04 -16.95
C GLU A 159 -1.77 8.69 -15.74
N ASP A 160 -1.37 9.94 -15.44
CA ASP A 160 -2.03 10.73 -14.41
C ASP A 160 -3.53 10.90 -14.70
N TYR A 161 -4.33 10.84 -13.63
CA TYR A 161 -5.76 11.04 -13.76
C TYR A 161 -6.06 12.51 -14.08
N ASP A 162 -6.82 12.72 -15.14
CA ASP A 162 -7.35 14.00 -15.51
C ASP A 162 -8.84 13.78 -15.88
N PRO A 163 -9.78 14.42 -15.18
CA PRO A 163 -11.20 14.19 -15.37
C PRO A 163 -11.68 14.47 -16.79
N GLU A 164 -10.99 15.33 -17.55
CA GLU A 164 -11.35 15.63 -18.92
C GLU A 164 -10.93 14.52 -19.91
N THR A 165 -9.91 13.74 -19.58
CA THR A 165 -9.30 12.76 -20.49
C THR A 165 -9.35 11.32 -19.98
N ALA A 166 -9.70 11.07 -18.72
CA ALA A 166 -9.71 9.74 -18.10
C ALA A 166 -10.55 8.71 -18.85
N GLY A 167 -11.65 9.13 -19.49
CA GLY A 167 -12.51 8.27 -20.29
C GLY A 167 -11.87 7.78 -21.62
N THR A 168 -10.74 8.34 -22.01
CA THR A 168 -9.99 7.97 -23.23
C THR A 168 -8.63 7.35 -22.96
N LYS A 169 -8.07 7.54 -21.75
CA LYS A 169 -6.81 6.94 -21.33
C LYS A 169 -6.99 5.49 -20.90
N PHE A 170 -5.93 4.68 -21.07
CA PHE A 170 -5.96 3.30 -20.61
C PHE A 170 -5.87 3.22 -19.08
N GLY A 171 -6.88 2.58 -18.49
CA GLY A 171 -6.87 2.11 -17.12
C GLY A 171 -6.15 0.77 -16.97
N VAL A 172 -6.37 0.08 -15.87
CA VAL A 172 -5.96 -1.32 -15.65
C VAL A 172 -7.16 -2.26 -15.81
N PRO A 173 -6.96 -3.57 -16.08
CA PRO A 173 -8.04 -4.55 -16.05
C PRO A 173 -8.75 -4.56 -14.69
N VAL A 174 -10.04 -4.28 -14.66
CA VAL A 174 -10.86 -4.30 -13.44
C VAL A 174 -11.39 -5.71 -13.21
N VAL A 175 -10.82 -6.42 -12.22
CA VAL A 175 -11.17 -7.79 -11.87
C VAL A 175 -11.91 -7.79 -10.54
N THR A 176 -13.24 -8.04 -10.57
CA THR A 176 -14.11 -8.00 -9.40
C THR A 176 -14.62 -9.35 -8.95
N LYS A 177 -14.26 -10.44 -9.65
CA LYS A 177 -14.68 -11.80 -9.33
C LYS A 177 -13.48 -12.72 -9.17
N TYR A 178 -13.56 -13.64 -8.23
CA TYR A 178 -12.62 -14.75 -8.14
C TYR A 178 -12.99 -15.80 -9.20
N ALA A 179 -12.23 -15.85 -10.28
CA ALA A 179 -12.45 -16.78 -11.39
C ALA A 179 -11.11 -17.19 -12.01
N PRO A 180 -10.26 -17.93 -11.29
CA PRO A 180 -8.97 -18.36 -11.82
C PRO A 180 -9.16 -19.22 -13.06
N THR A 181 -8.40 -18.90 -14.11
CA THR A 181 -8.44 -19.63 -15.38
C THR A 181 -7.09 -19.61 -16.06
N ALA A 182 -6.73 -20.71 -16.74
CA ALA A 182 -5.58 -20.77 -17.63
C ALA A 182 -5.92 -20.38 -19.08
N ASP A 183 -7.19 -20.11 -19.36
CA ASP A 183 -7.70 -19.74 -20.68
C ASP A 183 -7.47 -18.24 -20.91
N SER A 184 -6.48 -17.89 -21.73
CA SER A 184 -6.12 -16.50 -22.03
C SER A 184 -7.23 -15.69 -22.69
N ASP A 185 -8.18 -16.36 -23.39
CA ASP A 185 -9.29 -15.68 -24.06
C ASP A 185 -10.32 -15.12 -23.04
N LYS A 186 -10.22 -15.56 -21.79
CA LYS A 186 -11.04 -15.08 -20.68
C LYS A 186 -10.37 -14.00 -19.84
N TYR A 187 -9.12 -13.63 -20.16
CA TYR A 187 -8.43 -12.58 -19.41
C TYR A 187 -9.07 -11.22 -19.69
N PRO A 188 -9.36 -10.43 -18.65
CA PRO A 188 -9.98 -9.13 -18.85
C PRO A 188 -9.00 -8.18 -19.54
N HIS A 189 -9.51 -7.40 -20.47
CA HIS A 189 -8.75 -6.34 -21.14
C HIS A 189 -8.68 -5.08 -20.26
N ARG A 190 -7.75 -4.20 -20.60
CA ARG A 190 -7.69 -2.87 -20.01
C ARG A 190 -8.93 -2.08 -20.41
N GLY A 191 -9.60 -1.51 -19.43
CA GLY A 191 -10.64 -0.51 -19.61
C GLY A 191 -10.06 0.90 -19.72
N THR A 192 -10.91 1.89 -19.50
CA THR A 192 -10.48 3.29 -19.37
C THR A 192 -9.95 3.57 -17.97
N LEU A 193 -9.19 4.64 -17.82
CA LEU A 193 -8.74 5.11 -16.53
C LEU A 193 -9.94 5.51 -15.65
N GLU A 194 -10.95 6.15 -16.26
CA GLU A 194 -12.22 6.47 -15.61
C GLU A 194 -12.87 5.22 -14.98
N THR A 195 -13.06 4.13 -15.74
CA THR A 195 -13.68 2.89 -15.21
C THR A 195 -12.85 2.23 -14.11
N THR A 196 -11.52 2.41 -14.12
CA THR A 196 -10.65 1.96 -13.03
C THR A 196 -10.95 2.73 -11.75
N TYR A 197 -11.03 4.06 -11.82
CA TYR A 197 -11.30 4.90 -10.66
C TYR A 197 -12.76 4.79 -10.17
N GLU A 198 -13.73 4.61 -11.08
CA GLU A 198 -15.12 4.28 -10.69
C GLU A 198 -15.18 3.03 -9.81
N GLN A 199 -14.42 1.97 -10.15
CA GLN A 199 -14.37 0.78 -9.30
C GLN A 199 -13.66 1.03 -7.98
N ILE A 200 -12.57 1.83 -7.96
CA ILE A 200 -11.88 2.20 -6.73
C ILE A 200 -12.82 2.94 -5.79
N VAL A 201 -13.54 3.95 -6.29
CA VAL A 201 -14.52 4.72 -5.50
C VAL A 201 -15.64 3.83 -4.98
N LYS A 202 -16.23 3.00 -5.84
CA LYS A 202 -17.27 2.04 -5.46
C LYS A 202 -16.84 1.12 -4.32
N ASP A 203 -15.62 0.61 -4.39
CA ASP A 203 -15.08 -0.27 -3.34
C ASP A 203 -14.81 0.48 -2.04
N LEU A 204 -14.40 1.75 -2.11
CA LEU A 204 -14.23 2.62 -0.94
C LEU A 204 -15.56 2.98 -0.30
N ASP A 205 -16.62 3.18 -1.08
CA ASP A 205 -17.99 3.43 -0.58
C ASP A 205 -18.53 2.19 0.15
N GLU A 206 -18.33 1.00 -0.39
CA GLU A 206 -18.68 -0.24 0.30
C GLU A 206 -17.85 -0.42 1.58
N ALA A 207 -16.56 -0.08 1.55
CA ALA A 207 -15.73 -0.09 2.75
C ALA A 207 -16.23 0.93 3.81
N GLU A 208 -16.57 2.15 3.43
CA GLU A 208 -17.09 3.18 4.33
C GLU A 208 -18.40 2.72 5.01
N LYS A 209 -19.24 2.00 4.28
CA LYS A 209 -20.53 1.50 4.78
C LYS A 209 -20.36 0.37 5.80
N TYR A 210 -19.42 -0.54 5.59
CA TYR A 210 -19.33 -1.78 6.36
C TYR A 210 -18.17 -1.83 7.35
N VAL A 211 -17.10 -1.04 7.18
CA VAL A 211 -16.03 -0.96 8.17
C VAL A 211 -16.50 -0.13 9.36
N THR A 212 -16.68 -0.78 10.51
CA THR A 212 -17.17 -0.15 11.73
C THR A 212 -16.10 0.07 12.79
N ALA A 213 -14.94 -0.59 12.65
CA ALA A 213 -13.82 -0.46 13.57
C ALA A 213 -13.35 1.00 13.69
N ALA A 214 -13.28 1.50 14.92
CA ALA A 214 -12.83 2.86 15.20
C ALA A 214 -11.34 3.02 14.86
N GLY A 215 -10.96 4.23 14.43
CA GLY A 215 -9.56 4.59 14.20
C GLY A 215 -8.73 4.58 15.48
N THR A 216 -7.53 4.09 15.38
CA THR A 216 -6.54 4.10 16.45
C THR A 216 -5.15 4.37 15.89
N VAL A 217 -4.31 5.05 16.67
CA VAL A 217 -2.91 5.29 16.29
C VAL A 217 -2.20 3.95 16.06
N ASN A 218 -1.43 3.88 14.97
CA ASN A 218 -0.70 2.68 14.57
C ASN A 218 -1.58 1.45 14.29
N SER A 219 -2.80 1.66 13.78
CA SER A 219 -3.68 0.54 13.42
C SER A 219 -2.98 -0.44 12.47
N ALA A 220 -3.10 -1.74 12.76
CA ALA A 220 -2.62 -2.82 11.89
C ALA A 220 -3.69 -3.28 10.89
N TYR A 221 -4.94 -2.91 11.12
CA TYR A 221 -6.10 -3.30 10.33
C TYR A 221 -6.82 -2.07 9.76
N VAL A 222 -7.62 -2.31 8.74
CA VAL A 222 -8.47 -1.27 8.15
C VAL A 222 -9.54 -0.85 9.15
N THR A 223 -9.59 0.45 9.42
CA THR A 223 -10.57 1.13 10.27
C THR A 223 -11.29 2.19 9.47
N LYS A 224 -12.32 2.81 10.04
CA LYS A 224 -13.01 3.95 9.41
C LYS A 224 -12.04 5.04 8.98
N ASP A 225 -11.05 5.35 9.82
CA ASP A 225 -10.09 6.41 9.56
C ASP A 225 -9.12 6.03 8.43
N VAL A 226 -8.80 4.73 8.29
CA VAL A 226 -8.00 4.22 7.17
C VAL A 226 -8.76 4.34 5.84
N VAL A 227 -10.07 4.04 5.86
CA VAL A 227 -10.94 4.25 4.68
C VAL A 227 -10.99 5.73 4.32
N THR A 228 -11.24 6.60 5.30
CA THR A 228 -11.30 8.06 5.11
C THR A 228 -9.98 8.62 4.55
N ALA A 229 -8.82 8.15 5.05
CA ALA A 229 -7.51 8.56 4.55
C ALA A 229 -7.29 8.15 3.08
N ARG A 230 -7.74 6.95 2.71
CA ARG A 230 -7.69 6.50 1.30
C ARG A 230 -8.62 7.31 0.41
N GLN A 231 -9.84 7.60 0.87
CA GLN A 231 -10.77 8.45 0.14
C GLN A 231 -10.20 9.85 -0.09
N ALA A 232 -9.54 10.44 0.91
CA ALA A 232 -8.87 11.73 0.75
C ALA A 232 -7.80 11.71 -0.35
N ARG A 233 -6.93 10.68 -0.35
CA ARG A 233 -5.86 10.55 -1.36
C ARG A 233 -6.41 10.27 -2.76
N VAL A 234 -7.42 9.40 -2.89
CA VAL A 234 -8.05 9.08 -4.18
C VAL A 234 -8.76 10.32 -4.74
N ALA A 235 -9.53 11.03 -3.91
CA ALA A 235 -10.22 12.25 -4.32
C ALA A 235 -9.24 13.34 -4.79
N LEU A 236 -8.12 13.53 -4.07
CA LEU A 236 -7.05 14.45 -4.51
C LEU A 236 -6.51 14.07 -5.89
N THR A 237 -6.19 12.78 -6.09
CA THR A 237 -5.70 12.25 -7.39
C THR A 237 -6.72 12.43 -8.51
N MET A 238 -8.02 12.33 -8.20
CA MET A 238 -9.12 12.53 -9.16
C MET A 238 -9.46 14.01 -9.42
N HIS A 239 -8.77 14.94 -8.77
CA HIS A 239 -9.08 16.37 -8.76
C HIS A 239 -10.46 16.71 -8.15
N ASP A 240 -11.03 15.79 -7.35
CA ASP A 240 -12.19 16.08 -6.51
C ASP A 240 -11.73 16.75 -5.20
N TYR A 241 -11.37 18.01 -5.33
CA TYR A 241 -10.73 18.77 -4.25
C TYR A 241 -11.65 19.02 -3.07
N GLU A 242 -12.97 19.18 -3.29
CA GLU A 242 -13.94 19.32 -2.21
C GLU A 242 -13.99 18.06 -1.33
N THR A 243 -14.09 16.88 -1.94
CA THR A 243 -14.07 15.60 -1.21
C THR A 243 -12.73 15.37 -0.53
N ALA A 244 -11.61 15.66 -1.20
CA ALA A 244 -10.27 15.53 -0.64
C ALA A 244 -10.10 16.38 0.62
N LEU A 245 -10.49 17.66 0.56
CA LEU A 245 -10.45 18.58 1.71
C LEU A 245 -11.36 18.10 2.85
N LEU A 246 -12.58 17.69 2.54
CA LEU A 246 -13.56 17.21 3.54
C LEU A 246 -13.03 15.99 4.29
N LYS A 247 -12.53 14.97 3.57
CA LYS A 247 -12.04 13.72 4.16
C LYS A 247 -10.74 13.93 4.95
N ALA A 248 -9.80 14.73 4.44
CA ALA A 248 -8.59 15.09 5.16
C ALA A 248 -8.89 15.89 6.44
N LYS A 249 -9.76 16.89 6.34
CA LYS A 249 -10.22 17.70 7.48
C LYS A 249 -10.90 16.85 8.55
N THR A 250 -11.71 15.87 8.18
CA THR A 250 -12.37 14.95 9.12
C THR A 250 -11.35 14.26 10.02
N LEU A 251 -10.24 13.78 9.47
CA LEU A 251 -9.18 13.14 10.23
C LEU A 251 -8.38 14.12 11.10
N ILE A 252 -8.10 15.30 10.59
CA ILE A 252 -7.41 16.37 11.34
C ILE A 252 -8.24 16.78 12.55
N ASP A 253 -9.53 17.06 12.34
CA ASP A 253 -10.45 17.53 13.39
C ASP A 253 -10.76 16.46 14.43
N SER A 254 -10.64 15.17 14.10
CA SER A 254 -10.81 14.06 15.06
C SER A 254 -9.88 14.19 16.26
N GLY A 255 -8.71 14.80 16.05
CA GLY A 255 -7.67 14.95 17.05
C GLY A 255 -7.10 13.62 17.57
N THR A 256 -7.43 12.50 16.94
CA THR A 256 -6.93 11.15 17.30
C THR A 256 -5.42 11.04 17.04
N TYR A 257 -4.97 11.58 15.91
CA TYR A 257 -3.58 11.52 15.47
C TYR A 257 -2.90 12.86 15.72
N LYS A 258 -1.77 12.84 16.40
CA LYS A 258 -1.06 14.07 16.80
C LYS A 258 0.22 14.24 16.01
N LEU A 259 0.37 15.42 15.36
CA LEU A 259 1.64 15.82 14.77
C LEU A 259 2.71 15.90 15.88
N MET A 260 3.85 15.28 15.62
CA MET A 260 4.98 15.27 16.54
C MET A 260 5.85 16.50 16.33
N SER A 261 6.39 17.06 17.42
CA SER A 261 7.26 18.23 17.40
C SER A 261 8.53 18.06 18.26
N ASP A 262 8.67 16.94 18.96
CA ASP A 262 9.90 16.60 19.67
C ASP A 262 10.80 15.78 18.77
N ALA A 263 12.01 16.26 18.46
CA ALA A 263 12.95 15.65 17.54
C ALA A 263 13.36 14.24 17.98
N THR A 264 13.64 14.04 19.27
CA THR A 264 14.06 12.75 19.82
C THR A 264 12.93 11.73 19.74
N ALA A 265 11.70 12.11 20.11
CA ALA A 265 10.54 11.23 20.03
C ALA A 265 10.19 10.90 18.56
N TYR A 266 10.36 11.88 17.65
CA TYR A 266 10.11 11.69 16.23
C TYR A 266 11.09 10.67 15.61
N ALA A 267 12.38 10.84 15.82
CA ALA A 267 13.39 9.88 15.36
C ALA A 267 13.19 8.48 15.95
N LYS A 268 12.95 8.36 17.27
CA LYS A 268 12.62 7.10 17.91
C LYS A 268 11.33 6.47 17.38
N GLY A 269 10.35 7.28 17.00
CA GLY A 269 9.10 6.81 16.40
C GLY A 269 9.31 6.11 15.07
N TRP A 270 10.29 6.51 14.26
CA TRP A 270 10.69 5.83 13.03
C TRP A 270 11.41 4.50 13.32
N VAL A 271 12.31 4.50 14.30
CA VAL A 271 13.03 3.28 14.71
C VAL A 271 12.08 2.22 15.29
N ASN A 272 11.18 2.64 16.17
CA ASN A 272 10.29 1.72 16.90
C ASN A 272 8.94 1.48 16.22
N ASP A 273 8.73 2.02 15.01
CA ASP A 273 7.45 1.97 14.30
C ASP A 273 6.26 2.49 15.14
N ASN A 274 6.48 3.55 15.93
CA ASN A 274 5.52 4.04 16.92
C ASN A 274 5.33 5.57 16.85
N LEU A 275 5.03 6.10 15.66
CA LEU A 275 4.68 7.50 15.48
C LEU A 275 3.22 7.75 15.91
N THR A 276 2.97 8.80 16.71
CA THR A 276 1.60 9.23 17.06
C THR A 276 0.80 9.75 15.88
N GLU A 277 1.44 9.93 14.74
CA GLU A 277 0.87 10.39 13.48
C GLU A 277 0.32 9.27 12.60
N THR A 278 0.66 8.02 12.88
CA THR A 278 0.35 6.91 11.99
C THR A 278 -1.11 6.50 12.11
N ILE A 279 -1.85 6.64 11.01
CA ILE A 279 -3.24 6.20 10.87
C ILE A 279 -3.28 4.69 10.59
N TRP A 280 -2.43 4.24 9.66
CA TRP A 280 -2.33 2.83 9.30
C TRP A 280 -0.89 2.42 9.03
N ARG A 281 -0.49 1.29 9.57
CA ARG A 281 0.77 0.63 9.28
C ARG A 281 0.56 -0.83 8.96
N ILE A 282 1.44 -1.40 8.15
CA ILE A 282 1.44 -2.83 7.90
C ILE A 282 2.17 -3.51 9.04
N ALA A 283 1.47 -4.39 9.77
CA ALA A 283 2.07 -5.11 10.90
C ALA A 283 3.08 -6.14 10.41
N MET A 284 4.23 -6.14 11.04
CA MET A 284 5.27 -7.16 10.93
C MET A 284 5.40 -7.81 12.31
N THR A 285 5.42 -9.15 12.38
CA THR A 285 5.33 -9.88 13.64
C THR A 285 6.62 -10.58 14.06
N GLY A 286 7.62 -10.58 13.19
CA GLY A 286 8.89 -11.23 13.52
C GLY A 286 9.92 -11.12 12.40
N PRO A 287 11.09 -11.71 12.62
CA PRO A 287 12.21 -11.63 11.68
C PRO A 287 11.94 -12.29 10.32
N ASP A 288 10.94 -13.15 10.21
CA ASP A 288 10.55 -13.80 8.94
C ASP A 288 9.57 -12.96 8.12
N ASP A 289 9.04 -11.88 8.71
CA ASP A 289 8.10 -10.97 8.06
C ASP A 289 8.76 -9.79 7.34
N TYR A 290 10.09 -9.78 7.27
CA TYR A 290 10.81 -8.66 6.73
C TYR A 290 10.52 -8.42 5.24
N GLY A 291 10.21 -7.18 4.92
CA GLY A 291 10.34 -6.67 3.58
C GLY A 291 11.61 -5.84 3.52
N ASN A 292 12.50 -6.15 2.60
CA ASN A 292 13.68 -5.33 2.36
C ASN A 292 13.25 -4.07 1.60
N THR A 293 12.90 -3.01 2.33
CA THR A 293 12.22 -1.87 1.73
C THR A 293 13.17 -0.77 1.31
N TYR A 294 14.04 -0.34 2.20
CA TYR A 294 14.93 0.81 1.96
C TYR A 294 16.42 0.47 2.17
N GLY A 295 16.74 -0.79 2.36
CA GLY A 295 18.11 -1.24 2.55
C GLY A 295 19.08 -0.83 1.43
N TYR A 296 18.55 -0.59 0.25
CA TYR A 296 19.36 -0.19 -0.91
C TYR A 296 19.83 1.26 -0.88
N PHE A 297 19.21 2.11 -0.10
CA PHE A 297 19.66 3.48 0.12
C PHE A 297 20.73 3.57 1.21
N ILE A 298 20.81 2.60 2.08
CA ILE A 298 21.82 2.50 3.14
C ILE A 298 22.73 1.28 2.88
N TYR A 299 22.14 0.17 2.58
CA TYR A 299 22.68 -1.17 2.32
C TYR A 299 23.82 -1.58 3.24
N ASN A 300 23.59 -1.66 4.52
CA ASN A 300 24.52 -2.22 5.49
C ASN A 300 24.05 -3.63 5.88
N THR A 301 24.61 -4.66 5.24
CA THR A 301 24.22 -6.07 5.44
C THR A 301 24.71 -6.64 6.76
N THR A 302 25.75 -6.05 7.36
CA THR A 302 26.34 -6.56 8.60
C THR A 302 25.75 -5.88 9.84
N GLY A 303 25.18 -4.69 9.69
CA GLY A 303 24.76 -3.84 10.81
C GLY A 303 25.95 -3.19 11.55
N GLU A 304 27.17 -3.36 11.06
CA GLU A 304 28.34 -2.77 11.66
C GLU A 304 28.59 -1.36 11.09
N GLU A 305 28.96 -0.45 11.95
CA GLU A 305 29.32 0.91 11.57
C GLU A 305 30.44 0.93 10.51
N GLY A 306 30.32 1.78 9.50
CA GLY A 306 31.30 1.88 8.41
C GLY A 306 31.14 0.87 7.26
N ASN A 307 30.18 -0.06 7.33
CA ASN A 307 29.88 -1.03 6.28
C ASN A 307 28.68 -0.61 5.41
N ASP A 308 28.35 0.67 5.38
CA ASP A 308 27.32 1.20 4.50
C ASP A 308 27.75 1.13 3.03
N ASP A 309 26.87 0.66 2.18
CA ASP A 309 27.09 0.46 0.74
C ASP A 309 25.91 1.01 -0.06
N PRO A 310 25.65 2.33 0.01
CA PRO A 310 24.52 2.91 -0.69
C PRO A 310 24.69 2.79 -2.20
N GLN A 311 23.60 2.54 -2.90
CA GLN A 311 23.54 2.56 -4.36
C GLN A 311 23.00 3.87 -4.87
N TYR A 312 22.18 4.51 -4.07
CA TYR A 312 21.60 5.83 -4.33
C TYR A 312 21.68 6.68 -3.08
N ILE A 313 21.94 7.96 -3.28
CA ILE A 313 21.94 8.98 -2.23
C ILE A 313 21.03 10.14 -2.63
N PRO A 314 20.52 10.94 -1.68
CA PRO A 314 19.70 12.11 -1.99
C PRO A 314 20.47 13.10 -2.87
N GLU A 315 19.75 13.80 -3.75
CA GLU A 315 20.26 14.96 -4.45
C GLU A 315 20.48 16.13 -3.47
N ASP A 316 21.49 16.94 -3.71
CA ASP A 316 21.82 18.09 -2.85
C ASP A 316 20.64 19.07 -2.69
N TRP A 317 19.90 19.32 -3.79
CA TRP A 317 18.75 20.21 -3.75
C TRP A 317 17.60 19.68 -2.85
N VAL A 318 17.50 18.35 -2.66
CA VAL A 318 16.54 17.75 -1.73
C VAL A 318 16.91 18.05 -0.29
N LEU A 319 18.22 18.04 0.03
CA LEU A 319 18.72 18.42 1.36
C LEU A 319 18.48 19.90 1.63
N ASP A 320 18.60 20.75 0.62
CA ASP A 320 18.39 22.20 0.68
C ASP A 320 16.92 22.60 0.93
N LEU A 321 15.95 21.68 0.73
CA LEU A 321 14.53 21.92 1.07
C LEU A 321 14.28 21.93 2.59
N TYR A 322 15.22 21.44 3.39
CA TYR A 322 15.08 21.34 4.84
C TYR A 322 15.86 22.48 5.53
N ASP A 323 15.28 23.03 6.58
CA ASP A 323 16.05 23.78 7.58
C ASP A 323 16.85 22.77 8.40
N GLN A 324 18.09 22.53 7.97
CA GLN A 324 18.94 21.46 8.48
C GLN A 324 19.23 21.58 10.00
N GLU A 325 19.16 22.78 10.57
CA GLU A 325 19.40 23.02 11.99
C GLU A 325 18.14 22.87 12.85
N ASN A 326 16.97 23.23 12.29
CA ASN A 326 15.75 23.39 13.08
C ASN A 326 14.63 22.39 12.71
N ASP A 327 14.73 21.69 11.56
CA ASP A 327 13.70 20.75 11.15
C ASP A 327 13.95 19.36 11.74
N ILE A 328 13.05 18.91 12.61
CA ILE A 328 13.13 17.58 13.26
C ILE A 328 13.15 16.41 12.28
N ARG A 329 12.80 16.64 10.99
CA ARG A 329 12.82 15.63 9.95
C ARG A 329 14.23 15.40 9.42
N TYR A 330 15.10 16.43 9.44
CA TYR A 330 16.41 16.34 8.82
C TYR A 330 17.23 15.21 9.47
N ASP A 331 17.48 15.28 10.76
CA ASP A 331 18.23 14.25 11.50
C ASP A 331 17.52 12.89 11.55
N ALA A 332 16.20 12.86 11.35
CA ALA A 332 15.45 11.61 11.31
C ALA A 332 15.47 10.92 9.93
N TYR A 333 15.79 11.66 8.87
CA TYR A 333 15.76 11.17 7.50
C TYR A 333 17.11 11.06 6.84
N PHE A 334 18.09 11.85 7.30
CA PHE A 334 19.40 11.95 6.69
C PHE A 334 20.49 11.79 7.74
N ASP A 335 21.60 11.20 7.32
CA ASP A 335 22.77 11.00 8.19
C ASP A 335 24.04 11.01 7.35
N GLU A 336 25.01 11.83 7.76
CA GLU A 336 26.31 11.94 7.09
C GLU A 336 27.23 10.81 7.55
N ARG A 337 27.71 9.99 6.61
CA ARG A 337 28.53 8.82 6.91
C ARG A 337 29.74 8.68 5.99
N GLU A 338 30.82 8.16 6.56
CA GLU A 338 31.97 7.67 5.81
C GLU A 338 31.64 6.33 5.15
N VAL A 339 31.82 6.22 3.83
CA VAL A 339 31.62 4.99 3.08
C VAL A 339 32.93 4.55 2.43
N SER A 340 33.17 3.25 2.31
CA SER A 340 34.44 2.71 1.79
C SER A 340 34.30 1.48 0.90
N LEU A 341 33.09 0.94 0.70
CA LEU A 341 32.92 -0.31 -0.05
C LEU A 341 32.90 -0.11 -1.57
N ARG A 342 32.01 0.71 -2.11
CA ARG A 342 31.95 0.98 -3.56
C ARG A 342 32.84 2.14 -3.98
N PHE A 343 32.98 3.11 -3.10
CA PHE A 343 33.85 4.28 -3.23
C PHE A 343 34.22 4.75 -1.83
N THR A 344 35.22 5.60 -1.72
CA THR A 344 35.62 6.18 -0.43
C THR A 344 35.23 7.64 -0.40
N GLY A 345 34.57 8.06 0.66
CA GLY A 345 34.16 9.44 0.87
C GLY A 345 33.08 9.59 1.93
N THR A 346 32.77 10.83 2.28
CA THR A 346 31.67 11.20 3.15
C THR A 346 30.45 11.51 2.28
N VAL A 347 29.30 10.94 2.62
CA VAL A 347 28.04 11.15 1.91
C VAL A 347 26.87 11.24 2.87
N THR A 348 25.83 11.97 2.49
CA THR A 348 24.55 11.98 3.22
C THR A 348 23.69 10.83 2.76
N LEU A 349 23.36 9.91 3.66
CA LEU A 349 22.48 8.78 3.42
C LEU A 349 21.04 9.12 3.75
N PHE A 350 20.10 8.49 3.02
CA PHE A 350 18.68 8.51 3.36
C PHE A 350 18.37 7.39 4.36
N VAL A 351 18.18 7.77 5.63
CA VAL A 351 18.06 6.84 6.77
C VAL A 351 16.66 6.81 7.40
N LYS A 352 15.65 7.37 6.77
CA LYS A 352 14.28 7.49 7.29
C LYS A 352 13.68 6.18 7.79
N TYR A 353 14.09 5.06 7.23
CA TYR A 353 13.66 3.72 7.63
C TYR A 353 14.85 2.90 8.15
N PRO A 354 15.34 3.22 9.35
CA PRO A 354 16.58 2.64 9.86
C PRO A 354 16.43 1.18 10.28
N GLY A 355 15.20 0.65 10.22
CA GLY A 355 14.84 -0.67 10.72
C GLY A 355 14.46 -0.64 12.20
N ASN A 356 13.60 -1.61 12.59
CA ASN A 356 13.15 -1.80 13.96
C ASN A 356 13.93 -2.97 14.59
N PRO A 357 14.75 -2.74 15.63
CA PRO A 357 15.57 -3.79 16.24
C PRO A 357 14.79 -5.01 16.71
N THR A 358 13.50 -4.86 17.04
CA THR A 358 12.64 -5.98 17.45
C THR A 358 12.27 -6.92 16.30
N LEU A 359 12.46 -6.47 15.05
CA LEU A 359 12.17 -7.21 13.81
C LEU A 359 13.45 -7.73 13.14
N TYR A 360 14.63 -7.44 13.67
CA TYR A 360 15.88 -7.84 13.02
C TYR A 360 16.04 -9.36 12.98
N SER A 361 16.65 -9.83 11.91
CA SER A 361 17.05 -11.22 11.71
C SER A 361 18.53 -11.31 11.37
N LYS A 362 19.04 -12.54 11.19
CA LYS A 362 20.42 -12.76 10.71
C LYS A 362 20.65 -12.29 9.26
N VAL A 363 19.57 -12.03 8.52
CA VAL A 363 19.64 -11.69 7.08
C VAL A 363 19.11 -10.28 6.79
N SER A 364 18.53 -9.59 7.76
CA SER A 364 18.04 -8.22 7.59
C SER A 364 18.03 -7.47 8.91
N ASN A 365 18.59 -6.26 8.87
CA ASN A 365 18.52 -5.26 9.94
C ASN A 365 17.79 -3.99 9.51
N TYR A 366 16.99 -4.04 8.43
CA TYR A 366 16.17 -2.92 7.93
C TYR A 366 14.67 -3.20 8.01
N ALA A 367 14.28 -4.31 8.63
CA ALA A 367 12.89 -4.65 8.79
C ALA A 367 12.15 -3.57 9.61
N HIS A 368 11.06 -3.08 9.09
CA HIS A 368 10.21 -2.07 9.73
C HIS A 368 8.76 -2.25 9.30
N MET A 369 7.84 -1.63 10.01
CA MET A 369 6.42 -1.62 9.67
C MET A 369 6.13 -0.43 8.76
N PRO A 370 5.80 -0.64 7.47
CA PRO A 370 5.46 0.45 6.55
C PRO A 370 4.29 1.30 7.07
N LYS A 371 4.47 2.63 7.14
CA LYS A 371 3.43 3.59 7.53
C LYS A 371 2.69 4.04 6.27
N VAL A 372 1.51 3.47 6.02
CA VAL A 372 0.74 3.69 4.79
C VAL A 372 0.08 5.06 4.77
N PHE A 373 -0.47 5.48 5.92
CA PHE A 373 -1.04 6.79 6.12
C PHE A 373 -0.57 7.42 7.42
N ARG A 374 -0.27 8.70 7.36
CA ARG A 374 0.04 9.54 8.51
C ARG A 374 -0.80 10.81 8.44
N ILE A 375 -1.10 11.38 9.61
CA ILE A 375 -1.90 12.61 9.67
C ILE A 375 -1.19 13.78 8.97
N SER A 376 0.16 13.81 8.93
CA SER A 376 0.91 14.82 8.21
C SER A 376 0.55 14.88 6.72
N GLU A 377 0.27 13.75 6.09
CA GLU A 377 -0.24 13.72 4.70
C GLU A 377 -1.62 14.35 4.59
N MET A 378 -2.50 14.16 5.57
CA MET A 378 -3.83 14.78 5.55
C MET A 378 -3.74 16.31 5.60
N TYR A 379 -2.76 16.87 6.32
CA TYR A 379 -2.49 18.31 6.30
C TYR A 379 -2.06 18.79 4.90
N LEU A 380 -1.21 18.02 4.21
CA LEU A 380 -0.78 18.36 2.85
C LEU A 380 -1.93 18.21 1.84
N ILE A 381 -2.73 17.13 1.92
CA ILE A 381 -3.93 16.96 1.10
C ILE A 381 -4.90 18.12 1.31
N ALA A 382 -5.13 18.52 2.56
CA ALA A 382 -6.02 19.63 2.87
C ALA A 382 -5.49 20.97 2.33
N ALA A 383 -4.18 21.21 2.41
CA ALA A 383 -3.55 22.41 1.86
C ALA A 383 -3.67 22.45 0.33
N GLU A 384 -3.31 21.36 -0.35
CA GLU A 384 -3.35 21.26 -1.81
C GLU A 384 -4.79 21.35 -2.34
N ALA A 385 -5.72 20.63 -1.72
CA ALA A 385 -7.12 20.66 -2.11
C ALA A 385 -7.73 22.07 -1.92
N ALA A 386 -7.52 22.72 -0.77
CA ALA A 386 -8.00 24.08 -0.53
C ALA A 386 -7.42 25.09 -1.53
N TYR A 387 -6.14 24.96 -1.89
CA TYR A 387 -5.54 25.79 -2.92
C TYR A 387 -6.21 25.59 -4.29
N ASN A 388 -6.45 24.35 -4.71
CA ASN A 388 -7.01 24.02 -6.03
C ASN A 388 -8.53 24.32 -6.15
N ILE A 389 -9.28 24.34 -5.05
CA ILE A 389 -10.69 24.82 -5.06
C ILE A 389 -10.74 26.29 -5.51
N GLY A 390 -9.69 27.06 -5.21
CA GLY A 390 -9.62 28.48 -5.53
C GLY A 390 -10.28 29.38 -4.48
N GLY A 391 -9.69 30.54 -4.27
CA GLY A 391 -10.19 31.52 -3.29
C GLY A 391 -10.04 31.09 -1.81
N GLN A 392 -9.33 30.00 -1.54
CA GLN A 392 -9.09 29.46 -0.21
C GLN A 392 -7.61 29.47 0.20
N ASP A 393 -6.79 30.36 -0.37
CA ASP A 393 -5.35 30.45 -0.10
C ASP A 393 -5.04 30.56 1.40
N ALA A 394 -5.83 31.31 2.15
CA ALA A 394 -5.66 31.45 3.61
C ALA A 394 -5.89 30.12 4.35
N VAL A 395 -6.84 29.30 3.88
CA VAL A 395 -7.12 27.96 4.45
C VAL A 395 -5.99 27.02 4.11
N ALA A 396 -5.55 26.99 2.86
CA ALA A 396 -4.43 26.19 2.38
C ALA A 396 -3.13 26.51 3.13
N CYS A 397 -2.81 27.81 3.22
CA CYS A 397 -1.64 28.32 3.94
C CYS A 397 -1.69 27.97 5.44
N LYS A 398 -2.89 27.99 6.05
CA LYS A 398 -3.06 27.58 7.45
C LYS A 398 -2.67 26.11 7.68
N TYR A 399 -3.14 25.16 6.83
CA TYR A 399 -2.77 23.76 6.98
C TYR A 399 -1.27 23.53 6.82
N LEU A 400 -0.63 24.22 5.87
CA LEU A 400 0.82 24.17 5.68
C LEU A 400 1.55 24.71 6.92
N ASN A 401 1.14 25.86 7.44
CA ASN A 401 1.70 26.46 8.65
C ASN A 401 1.54 25.56 9.88
N ASP A 402 0.34 24.97 10.07
CA ASP A 402 0.07 24.07 11.19
C ASP A 402 1.02 22.85 11.17
N LEU A 403 1.31 22.31 9.99
CA LEU A 403 2.26 21.21 9.82
C LEU A 403 3.71 21.68 10.08
N ARG A 404 4.14 22.77 9.44
CA ARG A 404 5.52 23.29 9.54
C ARG A 404 5.85 23.72 10.97
N ALA A 405 4.93 24.33 11.70
CA ALA A 405 5.09 24.68 13.12
C ALA A 405 5.32 23.46 14.03
N LYS A 406 5.06 22.26 13.55
CA LYS A 406 5.38 20.99 14.27
C LYS A 406 6.66 20.34 13.78
N ARG A 407 7.24 20.84 12.71
CA ARG A 407 8.47 20.29 12.12
C ARG A 407 9.68 21.17 12.39
N ILE A 408 9.52 22.48 12.35
CA ILE A 408 10.62 23.44 12.39
C ILE A 408 10.58 24.20 13.72
N ALA A 409 11.64 24.09 14.50
CA ALA A 409 11.75 24.81 15.76
C ALA A 409 11.81 26.32 15.51
N GLY A 410 11.02 27.09 16.26
CA GLY A 410 10.96 28.54 16.07
C GLY A 410 10.23 29.00 14.80
N TYR A 411 9.48 28.10 14.13
CA TYR A 411 8.75 28.44 12.91
C TYR A 411 7.78 29.60 13.13
N GLU A 412 7.88 30.61 12.30
CA GLU A 412 6.94 31.72 12.23
C GLU A 412 5.96 31.51 11.07
N ALA A 413 4.65 31.57 11.37
CA ALA A 413 3.62 31.36 10.37
C ALA A 413 3.72 32.36 9.22
N GLN A 414 3.72 31.85 8.00
CA GLN A 414 3.83 32.61 6.77
C GLN A 414 2.47 32.95 6.20
N ASN A 415 2.42 33.90 5.27
CA ASN A 415 1.18 34.29 4.59
C ASN A 415 1.37 34.21 3.07
N TYR A 416 1.56 32.97 2.59
CA TYR A 416 1.70 32.71 1.17
C TYR A 416 0.33 32.75 0.45
N ASN A 417 0.34 33.12 -0.83
CA ASN A 417 -0.81 33.10 -1.70
C ASN A 417 -0.41 32.86 -3.17
N GLY A 418 -1.36 32.48 -4.01
CA GLY A 418 -1.17 32.25 -5.44
C GLY A 418 -0.02 31.29 -5.74
N THR A 419 0.84 31.65 -6.70
CA THR A 419 1.95 30.79 -7.14
C THR A 419 2.98 30.51 -6.02
N ALA A 420 3.22 31.46 -5.12
CA ALA A 420 4.11 31.24 -4.00
C ALA A 420 3.57 30.13 -3.08
N LEU A 421 2.28 30.19 -2.73
CA LEU A 421 1.64 29.15 -1.92
C LEU A 421 1.69 27.78 -2.60
N ARG A 422 1.40 27.73 -3.91
CA ARG A 422 1.49 26.49 -4.67
C ARG A 422 2.86 25.84 -4.60
N ASN A 423 3.92 26.63 -4.78
CA ASN A 423 5.28 26.12 -4.73
C ASN A 423 5.60 25.58 -3.33
N GLU A 424 5.26 26.34 -2.27
CA GLU A 424 5.48 25.92 -0.88
C GLU A 424 4.70 24.66 -0.46
N ILE A 425 3.56 24.39 -1.10
CA ILE A 425 2.80 23.12 -0.87
C ILE A 425 3.50 21.94 -1.57
N ARG A 426 4.14 22.19 -2.72
CA ARG A 426 4.82 21.16 -3.51
C ARG A 426 6.20 20.79 -2.95
N ASP A 427 6.93 21.77 -2.38
CA ASP A 427 8.22 21.61 -1.72
C ASP A 427 8.06 21.05 -0.27
#